data_bfc8b95b7cab6e017bcd9ed4dde2b1fb
#
_entry.id   bfc8b95b7cab6e017bcd9ed4dde2b1fb
#
_cell.length_a   1.000
_cell.length_b   1.000
_cell.length_c   1.000
_cell.angle_alpha   90.00
_cell.angle_beta   90.00
_cell.angle_gamma   90.00
#
_symmetry.space_group_name_H-M   'P 1'
#
loop_
_entity.id
_entity.type
_entity.pdbx_description
1 polymer ?
#
loop_
_entity_poly.entity_id
_entity_poly.type
_entity_poly.pdbx_seq_one_letter_code
_entity_poly.pdbx_strand_id
1 'polypeptide(L)'
;MKNDYSTDAAAASAGSSPPEDVAPRGAGTTRSRVIWFFVAVACALLTARFGIWQLSRAHTKLANAALVAERSTQAPLAGSDLAHDPVTAEGQWQRHIALTGEWESARTVFLMNRTMDERSGFYVMTPLRLPDGGAVVVQRGWVPRDDADPLKVPPIPMPGGPVKVFGHAAPWPSHWIDIGHGAGGPVRQNLELAAFTTESGLALRPVTVIEDATADNAHDNMRRDWPVPEIGVATNYGYAVQWFAMSIAFLGLYVWLQFIRPRKLALAEALPESPLDARVDDATHR
;
A
#
# COMPACT_ATOMS: atom_id res chain seq x y z
N MET A 1 37.02 -3.87 92.13
CA MET A 1 38.23 -3.11 92.62
C MET A 1 38.53 -2.01 91.65
N LYS A 2 38.43 -0.78 92.12
CA LYS A 2 39.01 0.52 91.64
C LYS A 2 38.59 0.95 90.20
N ASN A 3 37.71 1.93 90.02
CA ASN A 3 37.96 3.39 90.08
C ASN A 3 39.08 3.79 89.12
N ASP A 4 38.85 4.68 88.10
CA ASP A 4 38.74 6.12 88.36
C ASP A 4 38.18 6.91 87.18
N TYR A 5 37.53 8.00 87.53
CA TYR A 5 37.05 9.11 86.78
C TYR A 5 38.16 9.85 86.01
N SER A 6 37.82 10.32 84.78
CA SER A 6 38.27 11.73 84.51
C SER A 6 37.35 12.32 83.41
N THR A 7 36.74 13.38 83.76
CA THR A 7 36.06 14.42 83.04
C THR A 7 37.05 15.13 82.10
N ASP A 8 36.69 15.32 80.84
CA ASP A 8 37.05 16.63 80.24
C ASP A 8 36.08 17.01 79.10
N ALA A 9 35.58 18.21 79.22
CA ALA A 9 34.74 18.93 78.35
C ALA A 9 35.53 19.51 77.17
N ALA A 10 35.11 19.33 75.95
CA ALA A 10 35.58 20.17 74.87
C ALA A 10 34.46 20.38 73.83
N ALA A 11 34.00 21.60 73.90
CA ALA A 11 33.53 22.50 72.83
C ALA A 11 32.91 21.91 71.56
N ALA A 12 31.62 22.22 71.40
CA ALA A 12 30.89 22.19 70.15
C ALA A 12 31.54 23.10 69.09
N SER A 13 31.99 22.55 68.02
CA SER A 13 32.26 23.24 66.78
C SER A 13 31.14 22.97 65.80
N ALA A 14 30.18 23.88 65.66
CA ALA A 14 29.21 23.94 64.65
C ALA A 14 29.90 24.20 63.28
N GLY A 15 30.21 23.14 62.55
CA GLY A 15 30.61 23.21 61.15
C GLY A 15 29.39 23.52 60.28
N SER A 16 29.25 24.79 59.93
CA SER A 16 28.36 25.24 58.86
C SER A 16 28.87 24.63 57.54
N SER A 17 28.19 23.63 57.01
CA SER A 17 28.40 23.18 55.63
C SER A 17 28.21 24.38 54.70
N PRO A 18 29.13 24.60 53.73
CA PRO A 18 28.94 25.65 52.76
C PRO A 18 27.69 25.32 51.93
N PRO A 19 26.94 26.32 51.46
CA PRO A 19 25.79 26.08 50.60
C PRO A 19 26.26 25.32 49.37
N GLU A 20 25.58 24.20 49.12
CA GLU A 20 25.77 23.38 47.93
C GLU A 20 25.54 24.29 46.71
N ASP A 21 26.61 24.59 45.97
CA ASP A 21 26.61 25.39 44.78
C ASP A 21 25.71 24.65 43.74
N VAL A 22 24.41 24.99 43.71
CA VAL A 22 23.48 24.52 42.68
C VAL A 22 23.96 25.17 41.39
N ALA A 23 24.84 24.45 40.71
CA ALA A 23 25.31 24.83 39.40
C ALA A 23 24.10 25.16 38.51
N PRO A 24 24.07 26.30 37.82
CA PRO A 24 22.94 26.66 36.95
C PRO A 24 22.78 25.54 35.89
N ARG A 25 21.60 24.89 35.89
CA ARG A 25 21.24 23.87 34.90
C ARG A 25 21.36 24.50 33.52
N GLY A 26 22.51 24.23 32.89
CA GLY A 26 23.07 24.94 31.77
C GLY A 26 22.15 25.07 30.59
N ALA A 27 22.09 26.27 30.08
CA ALA A 27 21.72 26.54 28.69
C ALA A 27 22.46 25.55 27.80
N GLY A 28 21.70 24.70 27.08
CA GLY A 28 22.27 23.70 26.17
C GLY A 28 23.33 24.38 25.30
N THR A 29 24.52 23.78 25.24
CA THR A 29 25.65 24.34 24.53
C THR A 29 25.25 24.64 23.09
N THR A 30 25.79 25.69 22.48
CA THR A 30 25.55 26.09 21.08
C THR A 30 25.63 24.86 20.14
N ARG A 31 26.54 23.93 20.44
CA ARG A 31 26.71 22.67 19.73
C ARG A 31 25.45 21.79 19.78
N SER A 32 24.77 21.70 20.92
CA SER A 32 23.52 20.97 21.06
C SER A 32 22.38 21.57 20.20
N ARG A 33 22.29 22.91 20.18
CA ARG A 33 21.29 23.61 19.37
C ARG A 33 21.47 23.35 17.87
N VAL A 34 22.71 23.34 17.40
CA VAL A 34 23.08 23.07 16.01
C VAL A 34 22.72 21.62 15.63
N ILE A 35 23.02 20.66 16.51
CA ILE A 35 22.66 19.25 16.28
C ILE A 35 21.14 19.09 16.15
N TRP A 36 20.37 19.64 17.08
CA TRP A 36 18.91 19.56 17.06
C TRP A 36 18.29 20.28 15.85
N PHE A 37 18.93 21.34 15.36
CA PHE A 37 18.54 22.00 14.12
C PHE A 37 18.64 21.03 12.93
N PHE A 38 19.78 20.39 12.75
CA PHE A 38 19.99 19.46 11.65
C PHE A 38 19.07 18.24 11.75
N VAL A 39 18.82 17.74 12.95
CA VAL A 39 17.86 16.64 13.18
C VAL A 39 16.44 17.08 12.77
N ALA A 40 15.98 18.24 13.21
CA ALA A 40 14.66 18.75 12.86
C ALA A 40 14.51 18.98 11.35
N VAL A 41 15.51 19.55 10.70
CA VAL A 41 15.53 19.76 9.25
C VAL A 41 15.54 18.42 8.51
N ALA A 42 16.35 17.45 8.93
CA ALA A 42 16.39 16.12 8.32
C ALA A 42 15.04 15.40 8.44
N CYS A 43 14.41 15.44 9.62
CA CYS A 43 13.08 14.88 9.81
C CYS A 43 12.02 15.59 8.95
N ALA A 44 12.07 16.92 8.87
CA ALA A 44 11.15 17.69 8.04
C ALA A 44 11.31 17.39 6.55
N LEU A 45 12.54 17.30 6.06
CA LEU A 45 12.83 16.95 4.66
C LEU A 45 12.39 15.52 4.33
N LEU A 46 12.64 14.57 5.23
CA LEU A 46 12.22 13.18 5.05
C LEU A 46 10.70 13.06 4.96
N THR A 47 9.97 13.70 5.88
CA THR A 47 8.50 13.68 5.88
C THR A 47 7.93 14.45 4.68
N ALA A 48 8.51 15.58 4.29
CA ALA A 48 8.14 16.29 3.07
C ALA A 48 8.32 15.40 1.81
N ARG A 49 9.42 14.62 1.75
CA ARG A 49 9.69 13.68 0.65
C ARG A 49 8.59 12.61 0.55
N PHE A 50 8.10 12.09 1.67
CA PHE A 50 6.96 11.16 1.68
C PHE A 50 5.66 11.85 1.23
N GLY A 51 5.43 13.10 1.59
CA GLY A 51 4.30 13.90 1.09
C GLY A 51 4.32 14.03 -0.44
N ILE A 52 5.47 14.40 -1.01
CA ILE A 52 5.66 14.50 -2.46
C ILE A 52 5.46 13.14 -3.13
N TRP A 53 5.98 12.06 -2.56
CA TRP A 53 5.78 10.71 -3.08
C TRP A 53 4.31 10.32 -3.13
N GLN A 54 3.52 10.63 -2.10
CA GLN A 54 2.08 10.37 -2.09
C GLN A 54 1.34 11.15 -3.19
N LEU A 55 1.71 12.42 -3.41
CA LEU A 55 1.15 13.22 -4.51
C LEU A 55 1.49 12.61 -5.88
N SER A 56 2.75 12.21 -6.08
CA SER A 56 3.18 11.53 -7.31
C SER A 56 2.36 10.26 -7.55
N ARG A 57 2.12 9.47 -6.50
CA ARG A 57 1.30 8.26 -6.57
C ARG A 57 -0.15 8.57 -6.96
N ALA A 58 -0.74 9.64 -6.41
CA ALA A 58 -2.08 10.10 -6.78
C ALA A 58 -2.16 10.50 -8.26
N HIS A 59 -1.17 11.28 -8.74
CA HIS A 59 -1.10 11.69 -10.15
C HIS A 59 -0.98 10.49 -11.10
N THR A 60 -0.15 9.50 -10.79
CA THR A 60 -0.03 8.27 -11.60
C THR A 60 -1.36 7.52 -11.69
N LYS A 61 -2.09 7.40 -10.56
CA LYS A 61 -3.42 6.78 -10.56
C LYS A 61 -4.43 7.53 -11.44
N LEU A 62 -4.45 8.85 -11.38
CA LEU A 62 -5.33 9.68 -12.21
C LEU A 62 -4.99 9.56 -13.70
N ALA A 63 -3.69 9.59 -14.04
CA ALA A 63 -3.25 9.43 -15.42
C ALA A 63 -3.65 8.06 -15.99
N ASN A 64 -3.48 6.99 -15.21
CA ASN A 64 -3.91 5.65 -15.61
C ASN A 64 -5.43 5.58 -15.79
N ALA A 65 -6.22 6.18 -14.88
CA ALA A 65 -7.67 6.22 -15.01
C ALA A 65 -8.13 7.00 -16.25
N ALA A 66 -7.45 8.11 -16.57
CA ALA A 66 -7.73 8.87 -17.79
C ALA A 66 -7.45 8.04 -19.06
N LEU A 67 -6.33 7.31 -19.08
CA LEU A 67 -6.00 6.41 -20.19
C LEU A 67 -7.04 5.28 -20.36
N VAL A 68 -7.51 4.69 -19.26
CA VAL A 68 -8.58 3.68 -19.30
C VAL A 68 -9.86 4.28 -19.85
N ALA A 69 -10.26 5.47 -19.38
CA ALA A 69 -11.45 6.16 -19.86
C ALA A 69 -11.35 6.50 -21.36
N GLU A 70 -10.21 6.98 -21.82
CA GLU A 70 -9.97 7.26 -23.24
C GLU A 70 -10.07 5.98 -24.10
N ARG A 71 -9.41 4.89 -23.68
CA ARG A 71 -9.40 3.64 -24.42
C ARG A 71 -10.77 2.95 -24.44
N SER A 72 -11.57 3.10 -23.40
CA SER A 72 -12.93 2.54 -23.34
C SER A 72 -13.92 3.22 -24.29
N THR A 73 -13.63 4.42 -24.77
CA THR A 73 -14.47 5.11 -25.77
C THR A 73 -14.12 4.76 -27.22
N GLN A 74 -13.00 4.07 -27.44
CA GLN A 74 -12.58 3.66 -28.79
C GLN A 74 -13.45 2.50 -29.30
N ALA A 75 -13.55 2.35 -30.63
CA ALA A 75 -14.26 1.25 -31.23
C ALA A 75 -13.69 -0.10 -30.73
N PRO A 76 -14.53 -1.11 -30.46
CA PRO A 76 -14.07 -2.43 -30.04
C PRO A 76 -13.11 -3.04 -31.06
N LEU A 77 -12.06 -3.70 -30.57
CA LEU A 77 -11.14 -4.47 -31.41
C LEU A 77 -11.80 -5.76 -31.89
N ALA A 78 -11.67 -6.08 -33.18
CA ALA A 78 -12.00 -7.36 -33.72
C ALA A 78 -10.81 -8.34 -33.58
N GLY A 79 -11.04 -9.63 -33.84
CA GLY A 79 -9.99 -10.66 -33.76
C GLY A 79 -8.78 -10.37 -34.66
N SER A 80 -9.04 -9.84 -35.88
CA SER A 80 -8.00 -9.43 -36.82
C SER A 80 -7.11 -8.30 -36.34
N ASP A 81 -7.62 -7.46 -35.43
CA ASP A 81 -6.94 -6.27 -34.95
C ASP A 81 -6.07 -6.54 -33.70
N LEU A 82 -6.20 -7.76 -33.12
CA LEU A 82 -5.43 -8.16 -31.96
C LEU A 82 -3.93 -8.22 -32.28
N ALA A 83 -3.13 -7.62 -31.41
CA ALA A 83 -1.69 -7.57 -31.54
C ALA A 83 -1.04 -8.95 -31.69
N HIS A 84 0.01 -9.00 -32.52
CA HIS A 84 0.82 -10.19 -32.73
C HIS A 84 2.11 -10.21 -31.93
N ASP A 85 2.48 -9.07 -31.34
CA ASP A 85 3.70 -8.88 -30.55
C ASP A 85 3.37 -8.19 -29.20
N PRO A 86 4.19 -8.41 -28.16
CA PRO A 86 3.91 -7.88 -26.82
C PRO A 86 3.89 -6.35 -26.73
N VAL A 87 4.70 -5.65 -27.53
CA VAL A 87 4.80 -4.18 -27.47
C VAL A 87 3.51 -3.54 -28.00
N THR A 88 3.00 -4.02 -29.12
CA THR A 88 1.71 -3.59 -29.69
C THR A 88 0.56 -3.95 -28.75
N ALA A 89 0.62 -5.12 -28.10
CA ALA A 89 -0.39 -5.58 -27.15
C ALA A 89 -0.60 -4.62 -25.97
N GLU A 90 0.47 -4.01 -25.43
CA GLU A 90 0.38 -3.02 -24.34
C GLU A 90 -0.48 -1.80 -24.73
N GLY A 91 -0.40 -1.38 -25.99
CA GLY A 91 -1.23 -0.31 -26.53
C GLY A 91 -2.72 -0.65 -26.58
N GLN A 92 -3.06 -1.95 -26.58
CA GLN A 92 -4.44 -2.44 -26.65
C GLN A 92 -5.09 -2.66 -25.28
N TRP A 93 -4.34 -2.75 -24.20
CA TRP A 93 -4.90 -2.99 -22.87
C TRP A 93 -6.00 -1.99 -22.50
N GLN A 94 -7.05 -2.49 -21.89
CA GLN A 94 -8.24 -1.75 -21.48
C GLN A 94 -9.15 -1.31 -22.64
N ARG A 95 -8.85 -1.68 -23.90
CA ARG A 95 -9.78 -1.46 -25.01
C ARG A 95 -10.86 -2.53 -25.02
N HIS A 96 -12.08 -2.14 -25.39
CA HIS A 96 -13.15 -3.10 -25.62
C HIS A 96 -12.83 -4.02 -26.79
N ILE A 97 -13.28 -5.25 -26.67
CA ILE A 97 -13.07 -6.32 -27.65
C ILE A 97 -14.41 -6.97 -27.98
N ALA A 98 -14.61 -7.26 -29.26
CA ALA A 98 -15.73 -8.04 -29.74
C ALA A 98 -15.19 -9.14 -30.67
N LEU A 99 -15.13 -10.37 -30.18
CA LEU A 99 -14.59 -11.52 -30.91
C LEU A 99 -15.67 -12.47 -31.35
N THR A 100 -15.41 -13.17 -32.48
CA THR A 100 -16.12 -14.37 -32.87
C THR A 100 -15.08 -15.47 -33.02
N GLY A 101 -15.35 -16.67 -32.50
CA GLY A 101 -14.40 -17.78 -32.56
C GLY A 101 -15.00 -19.06 -31.99
N GLU A 102 -14.18 -20.09 -31.86
CA GLU A 102 -14.57 -21.38 -31.29
C GLU A 102 -13.72 -21.70 -30.06
N TRP A 103 -14.36 -22.23 -29.02
CA TRP A 103 -13.67 -22.61 -27.81
C TRP A 103 -12.76 -23.81 -27.99
N GLU A 104 -11.50 -23.70 -27.62
CA GLU A 104 -10.57 -24.81 -27.46
C GLU A 104 -10.76 -25.44 -26.07
N SER A 105 -11.88 -26.09 -25.86
CA SER A 105 -12.35 -26.57 -24.54
C SER A 105 -11.37 -27.52 -23.87
N ALA A 106 -10.69 -28.38 -24.64
CA ALA A 106 -9.66 -29.30 -24.14
C ALA A 106 -8.40 -28.60 -23.58
N ARG A 107 -8.23 -27.32 -23.85
CA ARG A 107 -7.10 -26.50 -23.42
C ARG A 107 -7.48 -25.51 -22.29
N THR A 108 -8.65 -25.72 -21.67
CA THR A 108 -9.07 -24.90 -20.55
C THR A 108 -8.15 -25.09 -19.33
N VAL A 109 -7.73 -23.97 -18.72
CA VAL A 109 -6.89 -23.94 -17.53
C VAL A 109 -7.62 -23.18 -16.42
N PHE A 110 -7.50 -23.68 -15.20
CA PHE A 110 -8.03 -23.08 -13.99
C PHE A 110 -6.89 -22.46 -13.18
N LEU A 111 -6.81 -21.14 -13.13
CA LEU A 111 -5.81 -20.45 -12.33
C LEU A 111 -6.26 -20.37 -10.88
N MET A 112 -5.56 -21.10 -10.01
CA MET A 112 -5.86 -21.18 -8.58
C MET A 112 -5.45 -19.91 -7.81
N ASN A 113 -5.89 -19.83 -6.55
CA ASN A 113 -5.62 -18.73 -5.63
C ASN A 113 -6.13 -17.38 -6.14
N ARG A 114 -7.26 -17.37 -6.83
CA ARG A 114 -7.95 -16.16 -7.27
C ARG A 114 -9.12 -15.87 -6.35
N THR A 115 -9.07 -14.72 -5.69
CA THR A 115 -10.09 -14.34 -4.71
C THR A 115 -11.13 -13.44 -5.37
N MET A 116 -12.41 -13.70 -5.11
CA MET A 116 -13.55 -12.85 -5.45
C MET A 116 -14.51 -12.82 -4.26
N ASP A 117 -14.90 -11.63 -3.81
CA ASP A 117 -15.72 -11.42 -2.59
C ASP A 117 -15.23 -12.24 -1.39
N GLU A 118 -13.94 -12.11 -1.08
CA GLU A 118 -13.25 -12.78 0.06
C GLU A 118 -13.25 -14.33 -0.02
N ARG A 119 -13.75 -14.92 -1.10
CA ARG A 119 -13.75 -16.37 -1.32
C ARG A 119 -12.64 -16.76 -2.29
N SER A 120 -11.92 -17.84 -1.95
CA SER A 120 -10.92 -18.42 -2.86
C SER A 120 -11.56 -19.22 -3.96
N GLY A 121 -10.99 -19.14 -5.17
CA GLY A 121 -11.49 -19.84 -6.34
C GLY A 121 -10.47 -19.87 -7.47
N PHE A 122 -11.01 -20.04 -8.68
CA PHE A 122 -10.24 -20.15 -9.92
C PHE A 122 -10.70 -19.13 -10.95
N TYR A 123 -9.76 -18.53 -11.68
CA TYR A 123 -10.08 -17.95 -12.99
C TYR A 123 -10.07 -19.04 -14.03
N VAL A 124 -11.12 -19.06 -14.84
CA VAL A 124 -11.30 -19.99 -15.95
C VAL A 124 -10.69 -19.36 -17.19
N MET A 125 -9.60 -19.94 -17.67
CA MET A 125 -8.85 -19.48 -18.83
C MET A 125 -9.06 -20.46 -19.98
N THR A 126 -9.74 -20.05 -21.04
CA THR A 126 -9.99 -20.90 -22.20
C THR A 126 -9.49 -20.22 -23.47
N PRO A 127 -8.66 -20.86 -24.30
CA PRO A 127 -8.34 -20.31 -25.61
C PRO A 127 -9.55 -20.26 -26.51
N LEU A 128 -9.69 -19.16 -27.23
CA LEU A 128 -10.65 -18.95 -28.31
C LEU A 128 -9.90 -18.93 -29.63
N ARG A 129 -10.19 -19.91 -30.51
CA ARG A 129 -9.66 -19.95 -31.87
C ARG A 129 -10.38 -18.90 -32.71
N LEU A 130 -9.60 -18.05 -33.37
CA LEU A 130 -10.11 -16.99 -34.24
C LEU A 130 -10.23 -17.45 -35.69
N PRO A 131 -11.07 -16.79 -36.51
CA PRO A 131 -11.24 -17.14 -37.93
C PRO A 131 -9.96 -17.03 -38.77
N ASP A 132 -8.99 -16.23 -38.33
CA ASP A 132 -7.68 -16.04 -39.00
C ASP A 132 -6.68 -17.17 -38.68
N GLY A 133 -7.08 -18.17 -37.88
CA GLY A 133 -6.24 -19.29 -37.47
C GLY A 133 -5.39 -19.02 -36.23
N GLY A 134 -5.34 -17.79 -35.72
CA GLY A 134 -4.78 -17.47 -34.44
C GLY A 134 -5.68 -17.87 -33.26
N ALA A 135 -5.20 -17.71 -32.06
CA ALA A 135 -6.00 -17.91 -30.86
C ALA A 135 -5.68 -16.88 -29.80
N VAL A 136 -6.65 -16.55 -28.95
CA VAL A 136 -6.46 -15.66 -27.80
C VAL A 136 -6.97 -16.35 -26.55
N VAL A 137 -6.27 -16.17 -25.43
CA VAL A 137 -6.73 -16.70 -24.13
C VAL A 137 -7.77 -15.77 -23.54
N VAL A 138 -8.94 -16.33 -23.23
CA VAL A 138 -10.06 -15.60 -22.62
C VAL A 138 -10.20 -16.02 -21.16
N GLN A 139 -10.17 -15.04 -20.26
CA GLN A 139 -10.58 -15.18 -18.87
C GLN A 139 -12.10 -15.11 -18.82
N ARG A 140 -12.73 -16.27 -18.86
CA ARG A 140 -14.18 -16.41 -19.02
C ARG A 140 -14.98 -16.04 -17.77
N GLY A 141 -14.42 -16.25 -16.60
CA GLY A 141 -15.10 -16.01 -15.35
C GLY A 141 -14.32 -16.55 -14.16
N TRP A 142 -14.90 -16.38 -12.99
CA TRP A 142 -14.43 -16.95 -11.74
C TRP A 142 -15.41 -18.01 -11.24
N VAL A 143 -14.86 -19.09 -10.69
CA VAL A 143 -15.63 -20.16 -10.04
C VAL A 143 -15.08 -20.42 -8.65
N PRO A 144 -15.94 -20.71 -7.64
CA PRO A 144 -15.48 -21.00 -6.29
C PRO A 144 -14.71 -22.33 -6.24
N ARG A 145 -13.74 -22.40 -5.32
CA ARG A 145 -13.01 -23.63 -5.00
C ARG A 145 -13.88 -24.50 -4.09
N ASP A 146 -13.80 -25.80 -4.24
CA ASP A 146 -14.34 -26.76 -3.29
C ASP A 146 -13.41 -26.81 -2.07
N ASP A 147 -13.93 -26.56 -0.88
CA ASP A 147 -13.13 -26.56 0.35
C ASP A 147 -12.72 -27.97 0.78
N ALA A 148 -13.48 -29.00 0.38
CA ALA A 148 -13.16 -30.40 0.67
C ALA A 148 -12.11 -30.98 -0.28
N ASP A 149 -12.08 -30.51 -1.54
CA ASP A 149 -11.09 -30.91 -2.54
C ASP A 149 -10.58 -29.69 -3.31
N PRO A 150 -9.50 -29.06 -2.88
CA PRO A 150 -8.98 -27.83 -3.45
C PRO A 150 -8.54 -27.90 -4.93
N LEU A 151 -8.36 -29.09 -5.48
CA LEU A 151 -7.98 -29.31 -6.88
C LEU A 151 -9.15 -29.72 -7.76
N LYS A 152 -10.31 -29.97 -7.18
CA LYS A 152 -11.51 -30.30 -7.91
C LYS A 152 -12.07 -29.04 -8.58
N VAL A 153 -12.17 -29.11 -9.90
CA VAL A 153 -12.76 -28.04 -10.70
C VAL A 153 -14.25 -28.33 -10.98
N PRO A 154 -15.12 -27.32 -10.88
CA PRO A 154 -16.51 -27.47 -11.22
C PRO A 154 -16.67 -27.68 -12.74
N PRO A 155 -17.72 -28.40 -13.19
CA PRO A 155 -18.04 -28.51 -14.59
C PRO A 155 -18.40 -27.13 -15.14
N ILE A 156 -17.84 -26.80 -16.32
CA ILE A 156 -18.06 -25.52 -16.99
C ILE A 156 -18.78 -25.78 -18.31
N PRO A 157 -19.85 -25.06 -18.62
CA PRO A 157 -20.51 -25.15 -19.90
C PRO A 157 -19.56 -24.74 -21.03
N MET A 158 -19.48 -25.59 -22.03
CA MET A 158 -18.69 -25.38 -23.24
C MET A 158 -19.59 -25.52 -24.47
N PRO A 159 -20.19 -24.40 -24.91
CA PRO A 159 -21.01 -24.43 -26.13
C PRO A 159 -20.13 -24.83 -27.34
N GLY A 160 -20.64 -25.68 -28.16
CA GLY A 160 -19.99 -26.05 -29.43
C GLY A 160 -20.29 -25.05 -30.54
N GLY A 161 -19.35 -24.94 -31.49
CA GLY A 161 -19.48 -24.05 -32.63
C GLY A 161 -19.08 -22.60 -32.34
N PRO A 162 -19.32 -21.69 -33.28
CA PRO A 162 -18.92 -20.28 -33.13
C PRO A 162 -19.65 -19.57 -32.00
N VAL A 163 -18.90 -18.88 -31.17
CA VAL A 163 -19.39 -18.03 -30.06
C VAL A 163 -18.98 -16.57 -30.26
N LYS A 164 -19.74 -15.67 -29.67
CA LYS A 164 -19.40 -14.27 -29.58
C LYS A 164 -18.91 -13.97 -28.17
N VAL A 165 -17.77 -13.31 -28.04
CA VAL A 165 -17.14 -12.93 -26.77
C VAL A 165 -16.99 -11.41 -26.74
N PHE A 166 -17.52 -10.78 -25.71
CA PHE A 166 -17.38 -9.39 -25.44
C PHE A 166 -16.56 -9.22 -24.15
N GLY A 167 -15.66 -8.25 -24.14
CA GLY A 167 -14.79 -8.02 -22.99
C GLY A 167 -13.80 -6.90 -23.25
N HIS A 168 -12.71 -6.94 -22.53
CA HIS A 168 -11.63 -5.97 -22.71
C HIS A 168 -10.25 -6.66 -22.74
N ALA A 169 -9.32 -6.01 -23.46
CA ALA A 169 -7.94 -6.47 -23.55
C ALA A 169 -7.23 -6.28 -22.21
N ALA A 170 -6.46 -7.26 -21.81
CA ALA A 170 -5.67 -7.25 -20.58
C ALA A 170 -4.28 -7.84 -20.81
N PRO A 171 -3.30 -7.51 -19.96
CA PRO A 171 -2.04 -8.23 -19.93
C PRO A 171 -2.24 -9.70 -19.58
N TRP A 172 -1.23 -10.53 -19.86
CA TRP A 172 -1.21 -11.89 -19.35
C TRP A 172 -1.32 -11.91 -17.83
N PRO A 173 -1.96 -12.95 -17.25
CA PRO A 173 -2.14 -13.03 -15.81
C PRO A 173 -0.84 -12.87 -15.07
N SER A 174 -0.85 -12.07 -13.98
CA SER A 174 0.33 -11.84 -13.17
C SER A 174 0.86 -13.13 -12.56
N HIS A 175 2.20 -13.27 -12.55
CA HIS A 175 2.89 -14.35 -11.86
C HIS A 175 2.71 -14.22 -10.35
N TRP A 176 2.31 -15.32 -9.72
CA TRP A 176 2.40 -15.51 -8.29
C TRP A 176 3.64 -16.36 -7.97
N ILE A 177 4.19 -16.17 -6.77
CA ILE A 177 5.32 -17.00 -6.30
C ILE A 177 4.89 -18.45 -6.35
N ASP A 178 5.63 -19.27 -7.12
CA ASP A 178 5.34 -20.68 -7.27
C ASP A 178 5.70 -21.46 -6.01
N ILE A 179 4.70 -21.92 -5.26
CA ILE A 179 4.87 -22.70 -4.03
C ILE A 179 4.68 -24.20 -4.35
N GLY A 180 5.28 -24.69 -5.46
CA GLY A 180 5.45 -26.11 -5.71
C GLY A 180 4.27 -26.88 -6.29
N HIS A 181 3.29 -26.20 -6.90
CA HIS A 181 2.26 -26.86 -7.72
C HIS A 181 2.67 -26.78 -9.18
N GLY A 182 3.20 -27.89 -9.68
CA GLY A 182 3.91 -28.00 -10.94
C GLY A 182 3.22 -27.42 -12.18
N ALA A 183 4.05 -27.08 -13.15
CA ALA A 183 3.65 -26.65 -14.49
C ALA A 183 3.06 -27.81 -15.29
N GLY A 184 1.80 -28.15 -15.04
CA GLY A 184 1.12 -29.22 -15.80
C GLY A 184 -0.28 -29.51 -15.26
N GLY A 185 -1.17 -29.94 -16.16
CA GLY A 185 -2.57 -30.22 -15.82
C GLY A 185 -3.51 -29.02 -15.95
N PRO A 186 -4.81 -29.22 -15.73
CA PRO A 186 -5.80 -28.16 -15.90
C PRO A 186 -5.80 -27.13 -14.77
N VAL A 187 -5.35 -27.47 -13.57
CA VAL A 187 -5.27 -26.57 -12.41
C VAL A 187 -3.85 -26.08 -12.23
N ARG A 188 -3.63 -24.77 -12.29
CA ARG A 188 -2.30 -24.14 -12.25
C ARG A 188 -2.31 -22.89 -11.40
N GLN A 189 -1.15 -22.52 -10.91
CA GLN A 189 -0.95 -21.26 -10.21
C GLN A 189 -0.68 -20.12 -11.19
N ASN A 190 0.13 -20.39 -12.22
CA ASN A 190 0.58 -19.44 -13.21
C ASN A 190 0.30 -19.95 -14.63
N LEU A 191 0.18 -19.02 -15.58
CA LEU A 191 0.04 -19.29 -17.00
C LEU A 191 1.00 -18.42 -17.77
N GLU A 192 2.04 -19.02 -18.36
CA GLU A 192 3.02 -18.30 -19.18
C GLU A 192 2.69 -18.42 -20.65
N LEU A 193 2.78 -17.33 -21.39
CA LEU A 193 2.46 -17.29 -22.83
C LEU A 193 3.30 -18.30 -23.61
N ALA A 194 4.61 -18.26 -23.46
CA ALA A 194 5.52 -19.10 -24.24
C ALA A 194 5.33 -20.60 -23.95
N ALA A 195 5.22 -20.95 -22.66
CA ALA A 195 4.99 -22.32 -22.23
C ALA A 195 3.64 -22.84 -22.72
N PHE A 196 2.59 -22.03 -22.57
CA PHE A 196 1.25 -22.43 -22.96
C PHE A 196 1.06 -22.47 -24.49
N THR A 197 1.74 -21.60 -25.24
CA THR A 197 1.81 -21.68 -26.71
C THR A 197 2.40 -23.02 -27.17
N THR A 198 3.51 -23.43 -26.57
CA THR A 198 4.18 -24.70 -26.89
C THR A 198 3.32 -25.90 -26.52
N GLU A 199 2.73 -25.89 -25.31
CA GLU A 199 1.89 -26.98 -24.82
C GLU A 199 0.57 -27.13 -25.59
N SER A 200 -0.10 -26.04 -25.89
CA SER A 200 -1.38 -26.03 -26.58
C SER A 200 -1.25 -26.30 -28.09
N GLY A 201 -0.10 -25.98 -28.68
CA GLY A 201 0.12 -25.98 -30.11
C GLY A 201 -0.66 -24.90 -30.88
N LEU A 202 -1.16 -23.88 -30.16
CA LEU A 202 -1.94 -22.79 -30.74
C LEU A 202 -1.06 -21.56 -30.99
N ALA A 203 -1.32 -20.81 -32.06
CA ALA A 203 -0.70 -19.51 -32.33
C ALA A 203 -1.34 -18.44 -31.43
N LEU A 204 -0.94 -18.40 -30.14
CA LEU A 204 -1.54 -17.51 -29.15
C LEU A 204 -1.12 -16.06 -29.36
N ARG A 205 -2.10 -15.14 -29.28
CA ARG A 205 -1.86 -13.68 -29.24
C ARG A 205 -1.29 -13.28 -27.87
N PRO A 206 -0.38 -12.29 -27.81
CA PRO A 206 0.24 -11.85 -26.56
C PRO A 206 -0.65 -10.92 -25.72
N VAL A 207 -1.94 -11.14 -25.76
CA VAL A 207 -2.99 -10.41 -25.05
C VAL A 207 -3.96 -11.42 -24.44
N THR A 208 -4.50 -11.11 -23.28
CA THR A 208 -5.62 -11.85 -22.68
C THR A 208 -6.89 -11.03 -22.83
N VAL A 209 -8.02 -11.69 -23.00
CA VAL A 209 -9.35 -11.05 -22.99
C VAL A 209 -10.03 -11.38 -21.67
N ILE A 210 -10.44 -10.35 -20.94
CA ILE A 210 -11.31 -10.54 -19.78
C ILE A 210 -12.74 -10.39 -20.26
N GLU A 211 -13.53 -11.46 -20.15
CA GLU A 211 -14.90 -11.50 -20.62
C GLU A 211 -15.81 -10.71 -19.70
N ASP A 212 -16.65 -9.86 -20.28
CA ASP A 212 -17.66 -9.07 -19.56
C ASP A 212 -18.92 -9.89 -19.33
N ALA A 213 -19.69 -9.57 -18.29
CA ALA A 213 -21.00 -10.14 -18.07
C ALA A 213 -21.98 -9.68 -19.16
N THR A 214 -22.64 -10.63 -19.81
CA THR A 214 -23.64 -10.38 -20.85
C THR A 214 -24.88 -11.28 -20.63
N ALA A 215 -25.96 -10.99 -21.32
CA ALA A 215 -27.14 -11.86 -21.26
C ALA A 215 -26.84 -13.29 -21.75
N ASP A 216 -25.94 -13.43 -22.73
CA ASP A 216 -25.62 -14.74 -23.36
C ASP A 216 -24.82 -15.64 -22.42
N ASN A 217 -24.02 -15.07 -21.50
CA ASN A 217 -23.18 -15.82 -20.55
C ASN A 217 -23.70 -15.81 -19.11
N ALA A 218 -24.87 -15.22 -18.85
CA ALA A 218 -25.44 -15.09 -17.51
C ALA A 218 -25.78 -16.44 -16.82
N HIS A 219 -25.89 -17.52 -17.58
CA HIS A 219 -26.33 -18.84 -17.09
C HIS A 219 -25.21 -19.88 -17.06
N ASP A 220 -23.96 -19.50 -17.28
CA ASP A 220 -22.83 -20.43 -17.31
C ASP A 220 -22.20 -20.72 -15.92
N ASN A 221 -22.82 -20.24 -14.84
CA ASN A 221 -22.39 -20.39 -13.45
C ASN A 221 -20.99 -19.79 -13.14
N MET A 222 -20.46 -18.95 -14.00
CA MET A 222 -19.21 -18.22 -13.78
C MET A 222 -19.52 -16.78 -13.40
N ARG A 223 -18.79 -16.29 -12.40
CA ARG A 223 -18.92 -14.90 -11.98
C ARG A 223 -17.95 -14.02 -12.76
N ARG A 224 -18.39 -12.80 -13.06
CA ARG A 224 -17.63 -11.78 -13.79
C ARG A 224 -17.66 -10.43 -13.08
N ASP A 225 -17.77 -10.47 -11.75
CA ASP A 225 -17.69 -9.26 -10.89
C ASP A 225 -16.21 -8.87 -10.74
N TRP A 226 -15.60 -8.49 -11.87
CA TRP A 226 -14.17 -8.18 -11.88
C TRP A 226 -13.90 -6.98 -10.99
N PRO A 227 -12.88 -7.04 -10.10
CA PRO A 227 -12.55 -5.92 -9.23
C PRO A 227 -12.16 -4.71 -10.08
N VAL A 228 -12.99 -3.68 -10.03
CA VAL A 228 -12.64 -2.39 -10.63
C VAL A 228 -11.58 -1.77 -9.73
N PRO A 229 -10.39 -1.44 -10.27
CA PRO A 229 -9.37 -0.78 -9.46
C PRO A 229 -9.93 0.55 -8.94
N GLU A 230 -10.24 0.59 -7.64
CA GLU A 230 -10.59 1.87 -7.01
C GLU A 230 -9.44 2.85 -7.21
N ILE A 231 -9.73 3.99 -7.80
CA ILE A 231 -8.73 5.03 -8.03
C ILE A 231 -8.15 5.50 -6.70
N GLY A 232 -8.97 5.52 -5.63
CA GLY A 232 -8.56 5.73 -4.23
C GLY A 232 -7.58 6.89 -4.00
N VAL A 233 -7.64 7.94 -4.83
CA VAL A 233 -6.71 9.10 -4.74
C VAL A 233 -6.92 9.92 -3.48
N ALA A 234 -8.15 9.93 -2.92
CA ALA A 234 -8.46 10.64 -1.69
C ALA A 234 -7.55 10.18 -0.53
N THR A 235 -7.31 8.89 -0.42
CA THR A 235 -6.40 8.31 0.57
C THR A 235 -4.97 8.83 0.40
N ASN A 236 -4.47 8.91 -0.84
CA ASN A 236 -3.13 9.43 -1.11
C ASN A 236 -3.02 10.92 -0.77
N TYR A 237 -4.03 11.73 -1.08
CA TYR A 237 -4.07 13.15 -0.68
C TYR A 237 -4.14 13.31 0.84
N GLY A 238 -4.94 12.50 1.54
CA GLY A 238 -5.00 12.50 3.00
C GLY A 238 -3.63 12.22 3.63
N TYR A 239 -2.93 11.19 3.16
CA TYR A 239 -1.56 10.90 3.62
C TYR A 239 -0.57 12.02 3.26
N ALA A 240 -0.68 12.63 2.08
CA ALA A 240 0.20 13.75 1.71
C ALA A 240 0.04 14.93 2.67
N VAL A 241 -1.19 15.32 3.00
CA VAL A 241 -1.49 16.36 3.99
C VAL A 241 -0.90 16.00 5.36
N GLN A 242 -1.05 14.75 5.82
CA GLN A 242 -0.51 14.29 7.09
C GLN A 242 1.04 14.38 7.12
N TRP A 243 1.72 13.98 6.05
CA TRP A 243 3.17 14.05 5.96
C TRP A 243 3.68 15.50 5.95
N PHE A 244 3.02 16.41 5.22
CA PHE A 244 3.37 17.83 5.23
C PHE A 244 3.10 18.48 6.58
N ALA A 245 1.97 18.17 7.23
CA ALA A 245 1.68 18.64 8.59
C ALA A 245 2.75 18.19 9.58
N MET A 246 3.21 16.95 9.47
CA MET A 246 4.30 16.40 10.30
C MET A 246 5.64 17.12 10.04
N SER A 247 5.93 17.45 8.77
CA SER A 247 7.11 18.24 8.39
C SER A 247 7.09 19.63 9.05
N ILE A 248 5.95 20.30 9.00
CA ILE A 248 5.75 21.61 9.67
C ILE A 248 5.87 21.47 11.19
N ALA A 249 5.31 20.40 11.76
CA ALA A 249 5.37 20.15 13.21
C ALA A 249 6.80 19.95 13.71
N PHE A 250 7.68 19.26 12.99
CA PHE A 250 9.10 19.11 13.37
C PHE A 250 9.81 20.46 13.44
N LEU A 251 9.60 21.32 12.43
CA LEU A 251 10.19 22.67 12.42
C LEU A 251 9.58 23.54 13.52
N GLY A 252 8.26 23.51 13.70
CA GLY A 252 7.55 24.23 14.74
C GLY A 252 7.98 23.81 16.15
N LEU A 253 8.14 22.50 16.38
CA LEU A 253 8.63 21.99 17.65
C LEU A 253 10.06 22.45 17.96
N TYR A 254 10.94 22.44 16.94
CA TYR A 254 12.29 22.98 17.09
C TYR A 254 12.27 24.45 17.50
N VAL A 255 11.49 25.28 16.80
CA VAL A 255 11.36 26.71 17.12
C VAL A 255 10.80 26.90 18.52
N TRP A 256 9.77 26.15 18.90
CA TRP A 256 9.15 26.24 20.21
C TRP A 256 10.13 25.87 21.33
N LEU A 257 10.86 24.77 21.20
CA LEU A 257 11.81 24.30 22.21
C LEU A 257 13.03 25.23 22.36
N GLN A 258 13.53 25.79 21.26
CA GLN A 258 14.78 26.56 21.29
C GLN A 258 14.58 28.04 21.53
N PHE A 259 13.44 28.62 21.18
CA PHE A 259 13.22 30.05 21.23
C PHE A 259 12.05 30.48 22.13
N ILE A 260 10.93 29.75 22.12
CA ILE A 260 9.71 30.16 22.82
C ILE A 260 9.74 29.69 24.27
N ARG A 261 10.02 28.41 24.52
CA ARG A 261 10.05 27.85 25.87
C ARG A 261 11.06 28.51 26.80
N PRO A 262 12.32 28.75 26.41
CA PRO A 262 13.29 29.44 27.28
C PRO A 262 12.86 30.85 27.65
N ARG A 263 12.27 31.59 26.70
CA ARG A 263 11.77 32.96 26.96
C ARG A 263 10.61 32.98 27.96
N LYS A 264 9.69 32.00 27.87
CA LYS A 264 8.56 31.91 28.81
C LYS A 264 9.06 31.59 30.25
N LEU A 265 10.05 30.71 30.38
CA LEU A 265 10.63 30.38 31.69
C LEU A 265 11.36 31.60 32.31
N ALA A 266 12.18 32.29 31.53
CA ALA A 266 12.87 33.48 32.00
C ALA A 266 11.89 34.60 32.40
N LEU A 267 10.76 34.75 31.70
CA LEU A 267 9.72 35.70 32.05
C LEU A 267 8.98 35.32 33.33
N ALA A 268 8.74 34.03 33.57
CA ALA A 268 8.10 33.53 34.79
C ALA A 268 8.99 33.72 36.03
N GLU A 269 10.33 33.54 35.88
CA GLU A 269 11.30 33.78 36.94
C GLU A 269 11.50 35.28 37.25
N ALA A 270 11.22 36.14 36.28
CA ALA A 270 11.33 37.60 36.44
C ALA A 270 10.11 38.27 37.09
N LEU A 271 9.00 37.55 37.26
CA LEU A 271 7.82 38.06 37.94
C LEU A 271 8.11 38.08 39.45
N PRO A 272 7.98 39.25 40.17
CA PRO A 272 8.15 39.29 41.61
C PRO A 272 7.10 38.39 42.28
N GLU A 273 7.56 37.67 43.32
CA GLU A 273 6.66 36.88 44.18
C GLU A 273 5.49 37.75 44.66
N SER A 274 4.28 37.24 44.54
CA SER A 274 3.10 37.99 44.93
C SER A 274 3.19 38.38 46.39
N PRO A 275 2.88 39.65 46.74
CA PRO A 275 2.90 40.12 48.17
C PRO A 275 1.97 39.33 49.10
N LEU A 276 1.16 38.41 48.59
CA LEU A 276 0.28 37.54 49.35
C LEU A 276 1.02 36.36 50.01
N ASP A 277 2.11 35.85 49.44
CA ASP A 277 2.88 34.75 50.05
C ASP A 277 3.72 35.19 51.23
N ALA A 278 4.20 36.45 51.23
CA ALA A 278 4.92 37.05 52.36
C ALA A 278 4.04 37.24 53.63
N ARG A 279 2.73 37.18 53.51
CA ARG A 279 1.81 37.33 54.70
C ARG A 279 1.48 36.02 55.39
N VAL A 280 1.72 34.89 54.75
CA VAL A 280 1.41 33.59 55.37
C VAL A 280 2.50 33.16 56.35
N ASP A 281 3.76 33.48 56.06
CA ASP A 281 4.91 33.12 56.91
C ASP A 281 4.94 33.94 58.22
N ASP A 282 4.40 35.17 58.24
CA ASP A 282 4.37 36.00 59.43
C ASP A 282 3.21 35.62 60.40
N ALA A 283 2.22 34.89 59.96
CA ALA A 283 1.09 34.43 60.77
C ALA A 283 1.36 33.10 61.50
N THR A 284 2.40 32.38 61.16
CA THR A 284 2.73 31.06 61.78
C THR A 284 3.80 31.16 62.86
N HIS A 285 4.36 32.37 63.12
CA HIS A 285 5.36 32.61 64.16
C HIS A 285 4.86 33.50 65.33
N ARG A 286 3.53 33.60 65.57
CA ARG A 286 3.02 34.25 66.79
C ARG A 286 2.23 33.28 67.63
#